data_4656ce1893ca209f542c8eeaa450af72
#
_entry.id   4656ce1893ca209f542c8eeaa450af72
#
_cell.length_a   1.000
_cell.length_b   1.000
_cell.length_c   1.000
_cell.angle_alpha   90.00
_cell.angle_beta   90.00
_cell.angle_gamma   90.00
#
_symmetry.space_group_name_H-M   'P 1'
#
loop_
_entity.id
_entity.type
_entity.pdbx_description
1 polymer ?
#
loop_
_entity_poly.entity_id
_entity_poly.type
_entity_poly.pdbx_seq_one_letter_code
_entity_poly.pdbx_strand_id
1 'polypeptide(L)'
;MVSTLKFNPSLKSRWNYLDFCKEILGSEYVITTENVIGALETATFETSQRVCFMVQPGSAKEVQECLKAAQQFEVPIYPISRGYNWGYGSKVPDESWSVVMDLSRLNQIKVDGKNATVTVGPGVSQQQLFEYLRSNYPHLLFSLTGSSPHSSVIGNALDAGYANGLNSIRWNHVISLEAILPSGEFLKTGFDGLSNASTAGLSHCGVGPDLKGLFRQSNLGIVTEMTIELRLLPEYLQMFYFSIDEEEQLDELIDQLQNLKQSGLIESNWILLHGYRILAEVSQFPWQKANEKQTLDRDLMLKLLREQEIPVWSGIYNGVFAVYSPTLRHAEAVKADIHEVLSHKVSRLQSFTVDKAQIQNLRFQHTLEVPEVTHRVLKGRLLTFAGIPVQGSVPMSYWRKKSPIPQVMDLDQDQCGFLWMAITAPSSGTDALNLVPVIEQFFTDYGFEPMIVLDGVNSREMYVMTSLVYAREVVGQDQKARQCFDRLATELRTMGYYQYRLPKPFSSVESLGKRKDDQTSILTKLQSCLLVGAKIQTFN
;
A
#
# COMPACT_ATOMS: atom_id res chain seq x y z
N MET A 1 -22.33 -26.32 27.75
CA MET A 1 -23.51 -25.47 27.98
C MET A 1 -23.83 -24.77 26.65
N VAL A 2 -24.84 -25.25 25.94
CA VAL A 2 -25.35 -24.61 24.72
C VAL A 2 -26.22 -23.47 25.20
N SER A 3 -25.69 -22.24 25.24
CA SER A 3 -26.48 -21.06 25.54
C SER A 3 -27.41 -20.78 24.36
N THR A 4 -28.68 -20.73 24.66
CA THR A 4 -29.79 -20.33 23.79
C THR A 4 -29.47 -19.02 23.07
N LEU A 5 -28.93 -19.11 21.85
CA LEU A 5 -28.89 -18.00 20.91
C LEU A 5 -30.33 -17.61 20.59
N LYS A 6 -30.77 -16.45 21.05
CA LYS A 6 -32.04 -15.85 20.63
C LYS A 6 -32.08 -15.83 19.10
N PHE A 7 -33.09 -16.44 18.54
CA PHE A 7 -33.34 -16.54 17.10
C PHE A 7 -33.43 -15.12 16.50
N ASN A 8 -32.31 -14.66 15.89
CA ASN A 8 -32.30 -13.43 15.12
C ASN A 8 -32.66 -13.82 13.67
N PRO A 9 -33.72 -13.27 13.05
CA PRO A 9 -34.11 -13.60 11.69
C PRO A 9 -32.96 -13.48 10.66
N SER A 10 -32.04 -12.56 10.92
CA SER A 10 -30.84 -12.36 10.10
C SER A 10 -29.87 -13.57 10.09
N LEU A 11 -29.89 -14.44 11.11
CA LEU A 11 -29.03 -15.64 11.12
C LEU A 11 -29.56 -16.73 10.18
N LYS A 12 -30.88 -16.89 10.06
CA LYS A 12 -31.48 -17.86 9.12
C LYS A 12 -31.13 -17.53 7.67
N SER A 13 -31.19 -16.27 7.32
CA SER A 13 -30.78 -15.80 5.98
C SER A 13 -29.33 -16.14 5.67
N ARG A 14 -28.41 -15.98 6.63
CA ARG A 14 -26.99 -16.31 6.48
C ARG A 14 -26.75 -17.81 6.27
N TRP A 15 -27.50 -18.68 6.97
CA TRP A 15 -27.40 -20.12 6.78
C TRP A 15 -27.94 -20.55 5.41
N ASN A 16 -29.03 -19.98 4.93
CA ASN A 16 -29.54 -20.23 3.59
C ASN A 16 -28.54 -19.77 2.52
N TYR A 17 -27.90 -18.64 2.73
CA TYR A 17 -26.85 -18.13 1.84
C TYR A 17 -25.61 -19.05 1.85
N LEU A 18 -25.20 -19.56 3.01
CA LEU A 18 -24.10 -20.52 3.13
C LEU A 18 -24.38 -21.79 2.32
N ASP A 19 -25.57 -22.36 2.43
CA ASP A 19 -25.93 -23.58 1.71
C ASP A 19 -25.98 -23.31 0.19
N PHE A 20 -26.52 -22.19 -0.24
CA PHE A 20 -26.48 -21.75 -1.63
C PHE A 20 -25.03 -21.63 -2.14
N CYS A 21 -24.14 -20.99 -1.38
CA CYS A 21 -22.73 -20.88 -1.76
C CYS A 21 -22.04 -22.24 -1.90
N LYS A 22 -22.38 -23.22 -1.05
CA LYS A 22 -21.85 -24.59 -1.19
C LYS A 22 -22.30 -25.26 -2.48
N GLU A 23 -23.54 -25.02 -2.92
CA GLU A 23 -24.06 -25.57 -4.18
C GLU A 23 -23.34 -24.97 -5.40
N ILE A 24 -23.04 -23.67 -5.38
CA ILE A 24 -22.41 -22.97 -6.50
C ILE A 24 -20.90 -23.17 -6.54
N LEU A 25 -20.22 -23.05 -5.41
CA LEU A 25 -18.77 -23.02 -5.31
C LEU A 25 -18.14 -24.39 -5.04
N GLY A 26 -18.89 -25.32 -4.44
CA GLY A 26 -18.39 -26.50 -3.77
C GLY A 26 -18.11 -26.25 -2.29
N SER A 27 -18.31 -27.28 -1.47
CA SER A 27 -18.18 -27.18 0.00
C SER A 27 -16.77 -26.83 0.45
N GLU A 28 -15.74 -27.19 -0.32
CA GLU A 28 -14.33 -26.88 -0.06
C GLU A 28 -13.98 -25.40 -0.19
N TYR A 29 -14.80 -24.60 -0.88
CA TYR A 29 -14.62 -23.16 -1.07
C TYR A 29 -15.54 -22.31 -0.18
N VAL A 30 -16.24 -22.95 0.75
CA VAL A 30 -17.06 -22.27 1.77
C VAL A 30 -16.50 -22.62 3.14
N ILE A 31 -15.76 -21.70 3.71
CA ILE A 31 -14.94 -21.92 4.90
C ILE A 31 -15.70 -21.45 6.14
N THR A 32 -15.92 -22.39 7.05
CA THR A 32 -16.58 -22.16 8.34
C THR A 32 -15.68 -22.54 9.53
N THR A 33 -14.45 -22.96 9.26
CA THR A 33 -13.50 -23.44 10.27
C THR A 33 -13.11 -22.32 11.22
N GLU A 34 -13.32 -22.50 12.50
CA GLU A 34 -13.16 -21.48 13.55
C GLU A 34 -11.80 -20.78 13.52
N ASN A 35 -10.70 -21.53 13.37
CA ASN A 35 -9.35 -20.96 13.31
C ASN A 35 -9.15 -20.03 12.10
N VAL A 36 -9.73 -20.39 10.93
CA VAL A 36 -9.63 -19.55 9.73
C VAL A 36 -10.49 -18.30 9.89
N ILE A 37 -11.70 -18.44 10.44
CA ILE A 37 -12.59 -17.30 10.70
C ILE A 37 -11.95 -16.35 11.71
N GLY A 38 -11.38 -16.86 12.80
CA GLY A 38 -10.66 -16.05 13.80
C GLY A 38 -9.49 -15.25 13.18
N ALA A 39 -8.79 -15.82 12.19
CA ALA A 39 -7.75 -15.11 11.47
C ALA A 39 -8.29 -13.96 10.60
N LEU A 40 -9.55 -14.03 10.14
CA LEU A 40 -10.20 -12.94 9.40
C LEU A 40 -10.71 -11.81 10.33
N GLU A 41 -10.84 -12.08 11.61
CA GLU A 41 -11.26 -11.12 12.65
C GLU A 41 -10.08 -10.37 13.28
N THR A 42 -8.84 -10.68 12.85
CA THR A 42 -7.61 -10.14 13.42
C THR A 42 -6.98 -9.12 12.48
N ALA A 43 -6.62 -7.96 13.03
CA ALA A 43 -5.85 -6.91 12.36
C ALA A 43 -4.65 -6.49 13.22
N THR A 44 -3.82 -5.59 12.71
CA THR A 44 -2.67 -5.01 13.43
C THR A 44 -3.06 -4.01 14.53
N PHE A 45 -4.34 -3.85 14.81
CA PHE A 45 -4.92 -3.05 15.88
C PHE A 45 -6.20 -3.71 16.39
N GLU A 46 -6.70 -3.26 17.54
CA GLU A 46 -7.90 -3.82 18.15
C GLU A 46 -9.13 -3.68 17.26
N THR A 47 -9.84 -4.79 17.08
CA THR A 47 -11.10 -4.89 16.33
C THR A 47 -12.13 -5.69 17.11
N SER A 48 -13.40 -5.37 16.91
CA SER A 48 -14.52 -6.07 17.55
C SER A 48 -15.47 -6.76 16.57
N GLN A 49 -15.19 -6.62 15.27
CA GLN A 49 -16.02 -7.20 14.23
C GLN A 49 -15.91 -8.72 14.20
N ARG A 50 -17.02 -9.36 13.80
CA ARG A 50 -17.12 -10.81 13.64
C ARG A 50 -17.42 -11.16 12.21
N VAL A 51 -16.86 -12.28 11.74
CA VAL A 51 -17.08 -12.85 10.42
C VAL A 51 -18.04 -14.02 10.51
N CYS A 52 -19.00 -14.09 9.60
CA CYS A 52 -19.95 -15.19 9.58
C CYS A 52 -19.30 -16.47 9.01
N PHE A 53 -18.78 -16.37 7.80
CA PHE A 53 -17.99 -17.39 7.10
C PHE A 53 -17.25 -16.74 5.92
N MET A 54 -16.43 -17.52 5.22
CA MET A 54 -15.71 -17.06 4.04
C MET A 54 -16.11 -17.88 2.82
N VAL A 55 -16.23 -17.20 1.66
CA VAL A 55 -16.44 -17.82 0.35
C VAL A 55 -15.28 -17.48 -0.58
N GLN A 56 -14.90 -18.44 -1.44
CA GLN A 56 -13.76 -18.31 -2.35
C GLN A 56 -14.18 -18.59 -3.80
N PRO A 57 -14.83 -17.63 -4.49
CA PRO A 57 -15.19 -17.83 -5.90
C PRO A 57 -13.94 -17.92 -6.78
N GLY A 58 -13.99 -18.81 -7.80
CA GLY A 58 -12.88 -19.05 -8.73
C GLY A 58 -13.09 -18.43 -10.12
N SER A 59 -14.25 -17.77 -10.34
CA SER A 59 -14.57 -17.10 -11.60
C SER A 59 -15.43 -15.86 -11.36
N ALA A 60 -15.40 -14.91 -12.31
CA ALA A 60 -16.26 -13.74 -12.27
C ALA A 60 -17.76 -14.12 -12.27
N LYS A 61 -18.13 -15.23 -12.93
CA LYS A 61 -19.49 -15.77 -12.89
C LYS A 61 -19.90 -16.23 -11.50
N GLU A 62 -19.03 -16.95 -10.80
CA GLU A 62 -19.28 -17.36 -9.41
C GLU A 62 -19.40 -16.16 -8.46
N VAL A 63 -18.59 -15.12 -8.66
CA VAL A 63 -18.75 -13.84 -7.93
C VAL A 63 -20.13 -13.24 -8.18
N GLN A 64 -20.59 -13.21 -9.46
CA GLN A 64 -21.91 -12.71 -9.84
C GLN A 64 -23.03 -13.49 -9.13
N GLU A 65 -22.97 -14.81 -9.16
CA GLU A 65 -23.98 -15.68 -8.55
C GLU A 65 -24.04 -15.50 -7.03
N CYS A 66 -22.87 -15.43 -6.39
CA CYS A 66 -22.77 -15.15 -4.96
C CYS A 66 -23.34 -13.76 -4.60
N LEU A 67 -23.08 -12.73 -5.41
CA LEU A 67 -23.63 -11.39 -5.15
C LEU A 67 -25.16 -11.35 -5.30
N LYS A 68 -25.72 -11.96 -6.36
CA LYS A 68 -27.18 -12.05 -6.54
C LYS A 68 -27.85 -12.76 -5.36
N ALA A 69 -27.26 -13.85 -4.91
CA ALA A 69 -27.76 -14.55 -3.73
C ALA A 69 -27.61 -13.73 -2.46
N ALA A 70 -26.49 -13.02 -2.28
CA ALA A 70 -26.29 -12.14 -1.12
C ALA A 70 -27.35 -11.04 -1.06
N GLN A 71 -27.76 -10.49 -2.21
CA GLN A 71 -28.88 -9.55 -2.30
C GLN A 71 -30.21 -10.22 -1.89
N GLN A 72 -30.50 -11.41 -2.40
CA GLN A 72 -31.74 -12.14 -2.10
C GLN A 72 -31.85 -12.49 -0.61
N PHE A 73 -30.73 -12.84 0.02
CA PHE A 73 -30.67 -13.21 1.45
C PHE A 73 -30.33 -12.05 2.37
N GLU A 74 -30.15 -10.83 1.85
CA GLU A 74 -29.78 -9.62 2.60
C GLU A 74 -28.50 -9.81 3.45
N VAL A 75 -27.50 -10.45 2.86
CA VAL A 75 -26.21 -10.74 3.52
C VAL A 75 -25.15 -9.73 3.08
N PRO A 76 -24.51 -9.02 4.03
CA PRO A 76 -23.43 -8.10 3.69
C PRO A 76 -22.17 -8.88 3.30
N ILE A 77 -21.56 -8.46 2.18
CA ILE A 77 -20.33 -9.06 1.64
C ILE A 77 -19.17 -8.09 1.85
N TYR A 78 -18.05 -8.64 2.34
CA TYR A 78 -16.78 -7.96 2.43
C TYR A 78 -15.75 -8.64 1.50
N PRO A 79 -15.45 -8.05 0.33
CA PRO A 79 -14.46 -8.63 -0.56
C PRO A 79 -13.04 -8.36 -0.08
N ILE A 80 -12.17 -9.35 -0.22
CA ILE A 80 -10.73 -9.22 -0.07
C ILE A 80 -10.02 -9.82 -1.28
N SER A 81 -8.89 -9.23 -1.68
CA SER A 81 -8.05 -9.80 -2.73
C SER A 81 -7.09 -10.85 -2.14
N ARG A 82 -6.19 -10.41 -1.26
CA ARG A 82 -5.19 -11.25 -0.58
C ARG A 82 -5.10 -11.01 0.93
N GLY A 83 -5.74 -9.95 1.43
CA GLY A 83 -5.83 -9.66 2.86
C GLY A 83 -4.55 -9.12 3.52
N TYR A 84 -3.59 -8.58 2.74
CA TYR A 84 -2.34 -8.01 3.26
C TYR A 84 -2.41 -6.48 3.44
N ASN A 85 -3.58 -5.95 3.82
CA ASN A 85 -3.79 -4.52 4.03
C ASN A 85 -3.41 -4.09 5.46
N TRP A 86 -2.22 -4.49 5.89
CA TRP A 86 -1.71 -4.25 7.23
C TRP A 86 -1.64 -2.76 7.58
N GLY A 87 -2.06 -2.42 8.78
CA GLY A 87 -2.14 -1.04 9.26
C GLY A 87 -3.35 -0.25 8.76
N TYR A 88 -4.18 -0.87 7.88
CA TYR A 88 -5.40 -0.28 7.34
C TYR A 88 -6.68 -1.11 7.62
N GLY A 89 -6.59 -2.24 8.28
CA GLY A 89 -7.72 -3.10 8.63
C GLY A 89 -7.63 -4.54 8.17
N SER A 90 -6.62 -4.88 7.37
CA SER A 90 -6.32 -6.25 6.95
C SER A 90 -7.50 -6.96 6.29
N LYS A 91 -8.05 -8.00 6.92
CA LYS A 91 -9.17 -8.82 6.42
C LYS A 91 -10.49 -8.53 7.12
N VAL A 92 -10.46 -7.62 8.10
CA VAL A 92 -11.59 -7.40 9.01
C VAL A 92 -12.68 -6.58 8.31
N PRO A 93 -13.95 -7.04 8.29
CA PRO A 93 -15.05 -6.30 7.68
C PRO A 93 -15.44 -5.06 8.51
N ASP A 94 -16.12 -4.09 7.86
CA ASP A 94 -16.63 -2.90 8.53
C ASP A 94 -17.81 -3.22 9.43
N GLU A 95 -18.61 -4.22 9.07
CA GLU A 95 -19.83 -4.62 9.76
C GLU A 95 -19.70 -6.07 10.26
N SER A 96 -20.02 -6.27 11.55
CA SER A 96 -20.03 -7.61 12.14
C SER A 96 -21.00 -8.57 11.44
N TRP A 97 -20.61 -9.83 11.40
CA TRP A 97 -21.38 -10.92 10.80
C TRP A 97 -21.53 -10.82 9.28
N SER A 98 -20.61 -10.13 8.65
CA SER A 98 -20.47 -10.13 7.19
C SER A 98 -19.87 -11.45 6.70
N VAL A 99 -20.13 -11.77 5.44
CA VAL A 99 -19.42 -12.85 4.74
C VAL A 99 -18.21 -12.27 4.04
N VAL A 100 -17.05 -12.83 4.30
CA VAL A 100 -15.82 -12.46 3.58
C VAL A 100 -15.79 -13.18 2.24
N MET A 101 -15.62 -12.44 1.15
CA MET A 101 -15.41 -12.99 -0.17
C MET A 101 -13.92 -12.87 -0.54
N ASP A 102 -13.21 -13.97 -0.45
CA ASP A 102 -11.79 -14.05 -0.80
C ASP A 102 -11.63 -14.33 -2.30
N LEU A 103 -11.13 -13.35 -3.02
CA LEU A 103 -10.94 -13.37 -4.47
C LEU A 103 -9.59 -13.94 -4.91
N SER A 104 -8.85 -14.59 -4.02
CA SER A 104 -7.50 -15.10 -4.28
C SER A 104 -7.43 -16.15 -5.38
N ARG A 105 -8.53 -16.84 -5.68
CA ARG A 105 -8.63 -17.83 -6.78
C ARG A 105 -8.71 -17.17 -8.16
N LEU A 106 -9.08 -15.90 -8.27
CA LEU A 106 -9.05 -15.15 -9.52
C LEU A 106 -7.62 -14.66 -9.76
N ASN A 107 -6.74 -15.53 -10.25
CA ASN A 107 -5.31 -15.32 -10.32
C ASN A 107 -4.74 -15.35 -11.75
N GLN A 108 -5.58 -15.08 -12.74
CA GLN A 108 -5.18 -15.01 -14.15
C GLN A 108 -4.23 -13.84 -14.40
N ILE A 109 -3.26 -14.06 -15.31
CA ILE A 109 -2.32 -13.05 -15.80
C ILE A 109 -2.30 -13.12 -17.33
N LYS A 110 -2.60 -12.02 -18.00
CA LYS A 110 -2.54 -11.88 -19.47
C LYS A 110 -1.68 -10.66 -19.81
N VAL A 111 -0.59 -10.86 -20.53
CA VAL A 111 0.35 -9.77 -20.88
C VAL A 111 0.29 -9.48 -22.37
N ASP A 112 0.14 -8.21 -22.73
CA ASP A 112 0.46 -7.69 -24.05
C ASP A 112 1.90 -7.15 -24.02
N GLY A 113 2.83 -8.00 -24.44
CA GLY A 113 4.26 -7.68 -24.40
C GLY A 113 4.66 -6.58 -25.39
N LYS A 114 3.89 -6.35 -26.46
CA LYS A 114 4.16 -5.30 -27.45
C LYS A 114 3.76 -3.93 -26.91
N ASN A 115 2.62 -3.85 -26.26
CA ASN A 115 2.08 -2.60 -25.75
C ASN A 115 2.42 -2.35 -24.26
N ALA A 116 3.20 -3.26 -23.65
CA ALA A 116 3.61 -3.19 -22.26
C ALA A 116 2.43 -3.01 -21.29
N THR A 117 1.41 -3.85 -21.40
CA THR A 117 0.27 -3.88 -20.49
C THR A 117 0.04 -5.28 -19.92
N VAL A 118 -0.59 -5.36 -18.76
CA VAL A 118 -0.98 -6.61 -18.14
C VAL A 118 -2.40 -6.53 -17.60
N THR A 119 -3.20 -7.54 -17.89
CA THR A 119 -4.51 -7.76 -17.25
C THR A 119 -4.35 -8.85 -16.20
N VAL A 120 -4.74 -8.54 -14.97
CA VAL A 120 -4.61 -9.44 -13.82
C VAL A 120 -5.93 -9.59 -13.08
N GLY A 121 -6.10 -10.72 -12.40
CA GLY A 121 -7.17 -10.94 -11.42
C GLY A 121 -6.77 -10.44 -10.03
N PRO A 122 -7.74 -10.26 -9.10
CA PRO A 122 -7.49 -9.75 -7.74
C PRO A 122 -6.61 -10.67 -6.90
N GLY A 123 -6.56 -11.96 -7.20
CA GLY A 123 -5.70 -12.95 -6.55
C GLY A 123 -4.22 -12.85 -6.91
N VAL A 124 -3.86 -12.09 -7.96
CA VAL A 124 -2.46 -11.96 -8.40
C VAL A 124 -1.67 -11.12 -7.42
N SER A 125 -0.63 -11.72 -6.84
CA SER A 125 0.32 -11.02 -5.97
C SER A 125 1.44 -10.36 -6.77
N GLN A 126 2.16 -9.42 -6.13
CA GLN A 126 3.36 -8.81 -6.70
C GLN A 126 4.42 -9.88 -7.04
N GLN A 127 4.59 -10.89 -6.19
CA GLN A 127 5.51 -12.01 -6.42
C GLN A 127 5.12 -12.83 -7.65
N GLN A 128 3.86 -13.22 -7.77
CA GLN A 128 3.38 -13.99 -8.92
C GLN A 128 3.53 -13.23 -10.23
N LEU A 129 3.19 -11.92 -10.24
CA LEU A 129 3.38 -11.09 -11.43
C LEU A 129 4.86 -10.95 -11.78
N PHE A 130 5.73 -10.72 -10.80
CA PHE A 130 7.18 -10.66 -11.02
C PHE A 130 7.73 -11.95 -11.63
N GLU A 131 7.38 -13.11 -11.06
CA GLU A 131 7.84 -14.42 -11.55
C GLU A 131 7.35 -14.69 -12.98
N TYR A 132 6.10 -14.34 -13.26
CA TYR A 132 5.51 -14.49 -14.59
C TYR A 132 6.23 -13.60 -15.63
N LEU A 133 6.43 -12.31 -15.31
CA LEU A 133 7.14 -11.38 -16.18
C LEU A 133 8.59 -11.78 -16.38
N ARG A 134 9.30 -12.13 -15.30
CA ARG A 134 10.69 -12.59 -15.37
C ARG A 134 10.88 -13.75 -16.34
N SER A 135 9.97 -14.72 -16.30
CA SER A 135 10.07 -15.95 -17.08
C SER A 135 9.61 -15.78 -18.54
N ASN A 136 8.58 -14.97 -18.79
CA ASN A 136 7.93 -14.90 -20.09
C ASN A 136 8.17 -13.58 -20.84
N TYR A 137 8.41 -12.49 -20.11
CA TYR A 137 8.59 -11.12 -20.62
C TYR A 137 9.73 -10.40 -19.87
N PRO A 138 10.98 -10.90 -19.93
CA PRO A 138 12.09 -10.38 -19.12
C PRO A 138 12.47 -8.94 -19.41
N HIS A 139 12.00 -8.39 -20.52
CA HIS A 139 12.18 -6.99 -20.92
C HIS A 139 11.14 -6.03 -20.29
N LEU A 140 10.17 -6.54 -19.53
CA LEU A 140 9.13 -5.74 -18.87
C LEU A 140 9.37 -5.64 -17.35
N LEU A 141 8.97 -4.50 -16.82
CA LEU A 141 9.07 -4.13 -15.41
C LEU A 141 7.70 -3.74 -14.87
N PHE A 142 7.42 -4.14 -13.64
CA PHE A 142 6.29 -3.67 -12.85
C PHE A 142 6.80 -2.98 -11.59
N SER A 143 6.32 -1.76 -11.31
CA SER A 143 6.69 -1.01 -10.10
C SER A 143 6.04 -1.63 -8.87
N LEU A 144 6.82 -1.80 -7.80
CA LEU A 144 6.45 -2.55 -6.61
C LEU A 144 6.18 -1.65 -5.42
N THR A 145 5.28 -2.07 -4.54
CA THR A 145 5.12 -1.43 -3.23
C THR A 145 6.18 -1.96 -2.26
N GLY A 146 6.49 -1.21 -1.20
CA GLY A 146 7.33 -1.68 -0.10
C GLY A 146 6.65 -2.67 0.85
N SER A 147 5.42 -3.10 0.56
CA SER A 147 4.64 -4.07 1.32
C SER A 147 5.08 -5.52 1.06
N SER A 148 4.35 -6.50 1.63
CA SER A 148 4.61 -7.91 1.38
C SER A 148 4.60 -8.25 -0.11
N PRO A 149 5.53 -9.07 -0.61
CA PRO A 149 5.48 -9.64 -1.96
C PRO A 149 4.17 -10.37 -2.29
N HIS A 150 3.47 -10.83 -1.27
CA HIS A 150 2.19 -11.54 -1.38
C HIS A 150 0.97 -10.62 -1.46
N SER A 151 1.14 -9.30 -1.34
CA SER A 151 0.03 -8.34 -1.50
C SER A 151 -0.48 -8.29 -2.94
N SER A 152 -1.79 -8.06 -3.08
CA SER A 152 -2.46 -8.01 -4.38
C SER A 152 -2.09 -6.76 -5.18
N VAL A 153 -1.89 -6.94 -6.48
CA VAL A 153 -1.71 -5.83 -7.44
C VAL A 153 -2.98 -4.98 -7.54
N ILE A 154 -4.14 -5.62 -7.72
CA ILE A 154 -5.44 -4.92 -7.83
C ILE A 154 -5.82 -4.31 -6.48
N GLY A 155 -5.71 -5.07 -5.38
CA GLY A 155 -6.06 -4.57 -4.04
C GLY A 155 -5.28 -3.30 -3.69
N ASN A 156 -3.99 -3.22 -4.03
CA ASN A 156 -3.20 -2.02 -3.85
C ASN A 156 -3.72 -0.84 -4.68
N ALA A 157 -4.08 -1.06 -5.96
CA ALA A 157 -4.59 0.00 -6.82
C ALA A 157 -5.96 0.54 -6.35
N LEU A 158 -6.89 -0.36 -6.00
CA LEU A 158 -8.24 -0.01 -5.54
C LEU A 158 -8.21 0.74 -4.20
N ASP A 159 -7.27 0.41 -3.34
CA ASP A 159 -7.12 1.04 -2.03
C ASP A 159 -6.15 2.24 -2.05
N ALA A 160 -6.06 2.93 -3.18
CA ALA A 160 -5.22 4.10 -3.38
C ALA A 160 -3.75 3.91 -2.98
N GLY A 161 -3.23 2.68 -3.07
CA GLY A 161 -1.83 2.39 -2.77
C GLY A 161 -0.89 2.98 -3.81
N TYR A 162 0.37 3.14 -3.41
CA TYR A 162 1.43 3.62 -4.29
C TYR A 162 2.56 2.58 -4.41
N ALA A 163 3.48 2.84 -5.32
CA ALA A 163 4.62 1.99 -5.61
C ALA A 163 5.91 2.81 -5.68
N ASN A 164 7.05 2.14 -5.61
CA ASN A 164 8.36 2.75 -5.85
C ASN A 164 8.74 2.63 -7.33
N GLY A 165 9.34 3.66 -7.88
CA GLY A 165 9.78 3.68 -9.26
C GLY A 165 8.93 4.56 -10.19
N LEU A 166 8.84 4.17 -11.46
CA LEU A 166 8.25 5.00 -12.52
C LEU A 166 6.72 5.18 -12.39
N ASN A 167 6.04 4.16 -11.89
CA ASN A 167 4.57 4.16 -11.77
C ASN A 167 4.17 4.32 -10.30
N SER A 168 4.61 5.41 -9.66
CA SER A 168 4.47 5.60 -8.22
C SER A 168 3.00 5.69 -7.76
N ILE A 169 2.15 6.49 -8.40
CA ILE A 169 0.71 6.49 -8.11
C ILE A 169 0.05 5.40 -8.93
N ARG A 170 -0.14 4.22 -8.32
CA ARG A 170 -0.64 3.02 -9.00
C ARG A 170 -1.90 3.27 -9.83
N TRP A 171 -2.86 4.01 -9.28
CA TRP A 171 -4.13 4.28 -9.93
C TRP A 171 -3.99 5.01 -11.27
N ASN A 172 -3.02 5.88 -11.43
CA ASN A 172 -2.80 6.62 -12.67
C ASN A 172 -2.38 5.73 -13.84
N HIS A 173 -1.95 4.50 -13.54
CA HIS A 173 -1.49 3.50 -14.50
C HIS A 173 -2.50 2.36 -14.71
N VAL A 174 -3.70 2.47 -14.11
CA VAL A 174 -4.83 1.59 -14.41
C VAL A 174 -5.48 2.05 -15.71
N ILE A 175 -5.48 1.19 -16.71
CA ILE A 175 -6.07 1.46 -18.03
C ILE A 175 -7.58 1.22 -17.99
N SER A 176 -7.99 0.02 -17.59
CA SER A 176 -9.38 -0.42 -17.54
C SER A 176 -9.59 -1.44 -16.43
N LEU A 177 -10.84 -1.72 -16.13
CA LEU A 177 -11.24 -2.79 -15.22
C LEU A 177 -12.56 -3.43 -15.63
N GLU A 178 -12.75 -4.69 -15.19
CA GLU A 178 -14.03 -5.37 -15.14
C GLU A 178 -14.49 -5.46 -13.70
N ALA A 179 -15.74 -5.13 -13.47
CA ALA A 179 -16.38 -5.23 -12.16
C ALA A 179 -17.78 -5.85 -12.26
N ILE A 180 -18.21 -6.45 -11.16
CA ILE A 180 -19.58 -6.89 -10.97
C ILE A 180 -20.24 -5.93 -10.00
N LEU A 181 -21.31 -5.28 -10.49
CA LEU A 181 -22.10 -4.34 -9.71
C LEU A 181 -22.94 -5.07 -8.64
N PRO A 182 -23.42 -4.38 -7.61
CA PRO A 182 -24.30 -4.98 -6.59
C PRO A 182 -25.55 -5.65 -7.16
N SER A 183 -26.04 -5.17 -8.30
CA SER A 183 -27.15 -5.79 -9.07
C SER A 183 -26.78 -7.15 -9.69
N GLY A 184 -25.48 -7.49 -9.73
CA GLY A 184 -24.96 -8.64 -10.44
C GLY A 184 -24.69 -8.39 -11.93
N GLU A 185 -24.77 -7.14 -12.40
CA GLU A 185 -24.42 -6.78 -13.78
C GLU A 185 -22.90 -6.69 -13.94
N PHE A 186 -22.41 -7.12 -15.12
CA PHE A 186 -21.01 -6.92 -15.50
C PHE A 186 -20.82 -5.53 -16.08
N LEU A 187 -19.78 -4.84 -15.62
CA LEU A 187 -19.31 -3.58 -16.16
C LEU A 187 -17.87 -3.71 -16.61
N LYS A 188 -17.58 -3.35 -17.85
CA LYS A 188 -16.22 -3.13 -18.36
C LYS A 188 -16.02 -1.65 -18.64
N THR A 189 -14.93 -1.08 -18.16
CA THR A 189 -14.64 0.35 -18.34
C THR A 189 -13.84 0.61 -19.61
N GLY A 190 -13.87 1.87 -20.06
CA GLY A 190 -13.12 2.28 -21.23
C GLY A 190 -13.59 1.59 -22.53
N PHE A 191 -12.65 1.34 -23.43
CA PHE A 191 -12.93 0.63 -24.68
C PHE A 191 -13.11 -0.87 -24.51
N ASP A 192 -12.78 -1.45 -23.36
CA ASP A 192 -12.98 -2.86 -23.06
C ASP A 192 -14.47 -3.26 -23.03
N GLY A 193 -15.34 -2.28 -22.80
CA GLY A 193 -16.79 -2.45 -22.87
C GLY A 193 -17.37 -2.49 -24.30
N LEU A 194 -16.57 -2.19 -25.33
CA LEU A 194 -17.01 -2.14 -26.71
C LEU A 194 -16.55 -3.35 -27.51
N SER A 195 -17.47 -3.90 -28.31
CA SER A 195 -17.16 -5.07 -29.16
C SER A 195 -16.09 -4.72 -30.20
N ASN A 196 -15.06 -5.54 -30.33
CA ASN A 196 -13.98 -5.42 -31.32
C ASN A 196 -13.18 -4.10 -31.27
N ALA A 197 -13.11 -3.45 -30.13
CA ALA A 197 -12.30 -2.24 -29.98
C ALA A 197 -10.81 -2.59 -30.05
N SER A 198 -10.10 -2.06 -31.05
CA SER A 198 -8.66 -2.30 -31.25
C SER A 198 -7.78 -1.66 -30.15
N THR A 199 -8.34 -0.73 -29.39
CA THR A 199 -7.69 -0.02 -28.27
C THR A 199 -8.15 -0.52 -26.90
N ALA A 200 -8.88 -1.63 -26.83
CA ALA A 200 -9.22 -2.31 -25.59
C ALA A 200 -7.90 -2.68 -24.84
N GLY A 201 -7.86 -2.41 -23.54
CA GLY A 201 -6.67 -2.61 -22.69
C GLY A 201 -5.49 -1.69 -23.01
N LEU A 202 -5.66 -0.66 -23.83
CA LEU A 202 -4.59 0.28 -24.22
C LEU A 202 -4.90 1.74 -23.89
N SER A 203 -6.17 2.13 -23.95
CA SER A 203 -6.59 3.52 -23.73
C SER A 203 -7.15 3.70 -22.32
N HIS A 204 -6.63 4.67 -21.60
CA HIS A 204 -7.12 5.04 -20.25
C HIS A 204 -8.54 5.58 -20.23
N CYS A 205 -9.04 6.10 -21.33
CA CYS A 205 -10.36 6.69 -21.44
C CYS A 205 -11.14 6.00 -22.56
N GLY A 206 -12.42 5.79 -22.33
CA GLY A 206 -13.37 5.37 -23.36
C GLY A 206 -14.17 6.55 -23.89
N VAL A 207 -15.36 6.27 -24.42
CA VAL A 207 -16.34 7.29 -24.79
C VAL A 207 -17.17 7.65 -23.57
N GLY A 208 -17.26 8.94 -23.25
CA GLY A 208 -18.00 9.44 -22.08
C GLY A 208 -17.13 9.54 -20.81
N PRO A 209 -17.74 9.57 -19.64
CA PRO A 209 -17.03 9.70 -18.37
C PRO A 209 -16.18 8.46 -18.05
N ASP A 210 -15.05 8.68 -17.37
CA ASP A 210 -14.18 7.61 -16.90
C ASP A 210 -14.80 6.91 -15.68
N LEU A 211 -15.44 5.78 -15.92
CA LEU A 211 -16.15 5.02 -14.89
C LEU A 211 -15.22 4.26 -13.94
N LYS A 212 -13.95 4.00 -14.32
CA LYS A 212 -13.04 3.26 -13.41
C LYS A 212 -12.83 3.99 -12.09
N GLY A 213 -12.84 5.33 -12.11
CA GLY A 213 -12.72 6.17 -10.90
C GLY A 213 -13.76 5.88 -9.82
N LEU A 214 -14.90 5.34 -10.18
CA LEU A 214 -15.96 4.98 -9.24
C LEU A 214 -15.60 3.79 -8.33
N PHE A 215 -14.62 2.99 -8.70
CA PHE A 215 -14.23 1.78 -7.96
C PHE A 215 -13.06 1.98 -7.00
N ARG A 216 -12.39 3.15 -7.07
CA ARG A 216 -11.31 3.47 -6.15
C ARG A 216 -11.85 3.81 -4.77
N GLN A 217 -11.43 3.07 -3.74
CA GLN A 217 -11.88 3.24 -2.34
C GLN A 217 -13.42 3.29 -2.24
N SER A 218 -14.11 2.38 -2.92
CA SER A 218 -15.56 2.39 -2.99
C SER A 218 -16.17 1.00 -2.87
N ASN A 219 -17.48 0.96 -2.65
CA ASN A 219 -18.29 -0.26 -2.54
C ASN A 219 -19.26 -0.44 -3.74
N LEU A 220 -18.96 0.21 -4.87
CA LEU A 220 -19.87 0.21 -6.04
C LEU A 220 -19.81 -1.07 -6.86
N GLY A 221 -18.91 -1.99 -6.54
CA GLY A 221 -18.81 -3.29 -7.20
C GLY A 221 -17.58 -4.07 -6.76
N ILE A 222 -17.50 -5.32 -7.21
CA ILE A 222 -16.34 -6.19 -7.02
C ILE A 222 -15.55 -6.26 -8.32
N VAL A 223 -14.30 -5.78 -8.28
CA VAL A 223 -13.40 -5.81 -9.44
C VAL A 223 -12.84 -7.22 -9.62
N THR A 224 -13.05 -7.79 -10.80
CA THR A 224 -12.65 -9.16 -11.16
C THR A 224 -11.46 -9.23 -12.10
N GLU A 225 -11.20 -8.18 -12.87
CA GLU A 225 -10.00 -8.00 -13.69
C GLU A 225 -9.60 -6.52 -13.72
N MET A 226 -8.30 -6.27 -13.91
CA MET A 226 -7.76 -4.91 -14.08
C MET A 226 -6.59 -4.95 -15.05
N THR A 227 -6.61 -4.05 -16.03
CA THR A 227 -5.51 -3.84 -16.96
C THR A 227 -4.65 -2.66 -16.51
N ILE A 228 -3.35 -2.89 -16.42
CA ILE A 228 -2.38 -1.94 -15.84
C ILE A 228 -1.19 -1.81 -16.79
N GLU A 229 -0.62 -0.60 -16.88
CA GLU A 229 0.62 -0.34 -17.59
C GLU A 229 1.81 -1.06 -16.95
N LEU A 230 2.64 -1.63 -17.81
CA LEU A 230 3.99 -2.05 -17.49
C LEU A 230 5.00 -1.03 -18.03
N ARG A 231 6.27 -1.17 -17.66
CA ARG A 231 7.37 -0.36 -18.19
C ARG A 231 8.42 -1.27 -18.81
N LEU A 232 9.15 -0.72 -19.75
CA LEU A 232 10.34 -1.42 -20.28
C LEU A 232 11.44 -1.45 -19.23
N LEU A 233 12.12 -2.58 -19.15
CA LEU A 233 13.33 -2.68 -18.33
C LEU A 233 14.37 -1.71 -18.90
N PRO A 234 14.94 -0.79 -18.08
CA PRO A 234 15.87 0.21 -18.57
C PRO A 234 17.20 -0.42 -19.01
N GLU A 235 17.91 0.23 -19.91
CA GLU A 235 19.29 -0.16 -20.23
C GLU A 235 20.25 0.15 -19.06
N TYR A 236 19.95 1.23 -18.30
CA TYR A 236 20.70 1.63 -17.10
C TYR A 236 19.75 2.09 -16.01
N LEU A 237 19.92 1.55 -14.80
CA LEU A 237 19.26 2.00 -13.59
C LEU A 237 20.30 2.65 -12.70
N GLN A 238 20.06 3.91 -12.34
CA GLN A 238 20.91 4.67 -11.44
C GLN A 238 20.20 4.87 -10.12
N MET A 239 20.89 4.54 -9.04
CA MET A 239 20.40 4.77 -7.68
C MET A 239 21.15 5.95 -7.07
N PHE A 240 20.41 6.82 -6.43
CA PHE A 240 20.94 7.93 -5.65
C PHE A 240 20.52 7.75 -4.19
N TYR A 241 21.51 7.67 -3.30
CA TYR A 241 21.31 7.64 -1.86
C TYR A 241 21.93 8.88 -1.26
N PHE A 242 21.25 9.50 -0.31
CA PHE A 242 21.72 10.73 0.32
C PHE A 242 21.19 10.85 1.75
N SER A 243 21.73 11.77 2.53
CA SER A 243 21.20 12.11 3.84
C SER A 243 21.46 13.56 4.21
N ILE A 244 20.63 14.08 5.12
CA ILE A 244 20.79 15.36 5.78
C ILE A 244 20.91 15.14 7.28
N ASP A 245 21.70 15.98 7.94
CA ASP A 245 21.96 15.89 9.38
C ASP A 245 21.07 16.84 10.19
N GLU A 246 20.58 17.92 9.56
CA GLU A 246 19.73 18.94 10.19
C GLU A 246 18.36 18.99 9.50
N GLU A 247 17.31 19.17 10.30
CA GLU A 247 15.92 19.14 9.81
C GLU A 247 15.58 20.34 8.92
N GLU A 248 16.20 21.48 9.19
CA GLU A 248 16.06 22.72 8.42
C GLU A 248 16.48 22.56 6.96
N GLN A 249 17.38 21.61 6.68
CA GLN A 249 17.79 21.28 5.31
C GLN A 249 16.63 20.70 4.45
N LEU A 250 15.53 20.24 5.09
CA LEU A 250 14.35 19.74 4.37
C LEU A 250 13.75 20.81 3.45
N ASP A 251 13.78 22.09 3.84
CA ASP A 251 13.18 23.17 3.05
C ASP A 251 13.77 23.23 1.65
N GLU A 252 15.05 23.52 1.57
CA GLU A 252 15.73 23.62 0.28
C GLU A 252 15.83 22.28 -0.46
N LEU A 253 16.01 21.16 0.26
CA LEU A 253 16.16 19.84 -0.35
C LEU A 253 14.88 19.41 -1.07
N ILE A 254 13.72 19.55 -0.43
CA ILE A 254 12.45 19.14 -1.03
C ILE A 254 12.13 19.98 -2.26
N ASP A 255 12.37 21.30 -2.19
CA ASP A 255 12.17 22.20 -3.32
C ASP A 255 13.10 21.86 -4.49
N GLN A 256 14.35 21.46 -4.23
CA GLN A 256 15.25 20.99 -5.27
C GLN A 256 14.81 19.64 -5.86
N LEU A 257 14.40 18.68 -5.04
CA LEU A 257 13.86 17.40 -5.51
C LEU A 257 12.59 17.60 -6.36
N GLN A 258 11.73 18.55 -5.98
CA GLN A 258 10.57 18.95 -6.78
C GLN A 258 10.99 19.52 -8.14
N ASN A 259 11.97 20.44 -8.17
CA ASN A 259 12.49 21.02 -9.41
C ASN A 259 13.09 19.96 -10.34
N LEU A 260 13.88 19.03 -9.81
CA LEU A 260 14.43 17.89 -10.54
C LEU A 260 13.33 17.00 -11.12
N LYS A 261 12.22 16.85 -10.41
CA LYS A 261 11.06 16.06 -10.85
C LYS A 261 10.21 16.82 -11.90
N GLN A 262 10.06 18.14 -11.76
CA GLN A 262 9.37 19.00 -12.74
C GLN A 262 10.13 19.09 -14.07
N SER A 263 11.46 19.12 -14.01
CA SER A 263 12.32 19.13 -15.20
C SER A 263 12.42 17.76 -15.90
N GLY A 264 11.89 16.69 -15.29
CA GLY A 264 11.96 15.33 -15.83
C GLY A 264 13.29 14.62 -15.60
N LEU A 265 14.22 15.20 -14.85
CA LEU A 265 15.48 14.54 -14.48
C LEU A 265 15.26 13.36 -13.52
N ILE A 266 14.23 13.45 -12.67
CA ILE A 266 13.80 12.36 -11.78
C ILE A 266 12.39 11.93 -12.17
N GLU A 267 12.24 10.78 -12.82
CA GLU A 267 10.92 10.23 -13.14
C GLU A 267 10.34 9.38 -11.97
N SER A 268 11.19 8.70 -11.20
CA SER A 268 10.73 7.92 -10.05
C SER A 268 10.21 8.83 -8.92
N ASN A 269 9.51 8.26 -7.96
CA ASN A 269 9.35 8.94 -6.69
C ASN A 269 10.72 9.10 -5.99
N TRP A 270 10.86 10.15 -5.20
CA TRP A 270 11.93 10.30 -4.23
C TRP A 270 11.36 10.03 -2.83
N ILE A 271 12.15 9.40 -1.98
CA ILE A 271 11.75 8.99 -0.64
C ILE A 271 12.74 9.54 0.36
N LEU A 272 12.27 10.21 1.40
CA LEU A 272 13.04 10.63 2.58
C LEU A 272 12.52 9.88 3.79
N LEU A 273 13.38 9.11 4.44
CA LEU A 273 13.05 8.31 5.61
C LEU A 273 13.70 8.93 6.85
N HIS A 274 12.90 9.22 7.86
CA HIS A 274 13.41 9.63 9.16
C HIS A 274 14.29 8.53 9.79
N GLY A 275 15.29 8.90 10.58
CA GLY A 275 16.24 7.96 11.19
C GLY A 275 15.58 6.85 12.01
N TYR A 276 14.50 7.14 12.76
CA TYR A 276 13.73 6.12 13.47
C TYR A 276 13.15 5.06 12.53
N ARG A 277 12.68 5.50 11.37
CA ARG A 277 12.11 4.59 10.36
C ARG A 277 13.15 3.62 9.84
N ILE A 278 14.37 4.07 9.55
CA ILE A 278 15.47 3.21 9.08
C ILE A 278 15.93 2.28 10.20
N LEU A 279 16.10 2.81 11.40
CA LEU A 279 16.51 2.01 12.56
C LEU A 279 15.54 0.85 12.80
N ALA A 280 14.23 1.09 12.67
CA ALA A 280 13.22 0.06 12.80
C ALA A 280 13.20 -0.97 11.65
N GLU A 281 13.70 -0.64 10.46
CA GLU A 281 13.87 -1.62 9.37
C GLU A 281 15.07 -2.55 9.59
N VAL A 282 16.07 -2.13 10.36
CA VAL A 282 17.33 -2.87 10.56
C VAL A 282 17.46 -3.56 11.91
N SER A 283 16.73 -3.11 12.91
CA SER A 283 16.78 -3.64 14.27
C SER A 283 15.41 -3.60 14.95
N GLN A 284 15.25 -4.32 16.06
CA GLN A 284 14.14 -4.14 16.99
C GLN A 284 14.51 -3.12 18.07
N PHE A 285 13.50 -2.62 18.80
CA PHE A 285 13.68 -1.62 19.84
C PHE A 285 14.74 -2.07 20.87
N PRO A 286 15.75 -1.24 21.13
CA PRO A 286 16.89 -1.60 21.99
C PRO A 286 16.55 -1.41 23.47
N TRP A 287 15.67 -2.23 24.03
CA TRP A 287 15.13 -2.13 25.38
C TRP A 287 16.20 -1.85 26.46
N GLN A 288 17.34 -2.52 26.40
CA GLN A 288 18.42 -2.33 27.37
C GLN A 288 19.12 -0.97 27.25
N LYS A 289 19.38 -0.51 26.01
CA LYS A 289 20.06 0.76 25.75
C LYS A 289 19.12 1.96 26.01
N ALA A 290 17.83 1.76 25.90
CA ALA A 290 16.81 2.77 26.17
C ALA A 290 16.54 2.99 27.68
N ASN A 291 17.23 2.24 28.58
CA ASN A 291 17.00 2.30 30.04
C ASN A 291 15.51 2.21 30.43
N GLU A 292 14.78 1.29 29.77
CA GLU A 292 13.34 1.09 29.94
C GLU A 292 12.47 2.34 29.61
N LYS A 293 13.04 3.39 29.02
CA LYS A 293 12.26 4.52 28.51
C LYS A 293 11.25 4.05 27.45
N GLN A 294 10.12 4.75 27.38
CA GLN A 294 9.07 4.39 26.42
C GLN A 294 9.48 4.70 24.97
N THR A 295 10.35 5.70 24.74
CA THR A 295 10.84 6.10 23.42
C THR A 295 12.33 6.34 23.43
N LEU A 296 12.98 6.23 22.29
CA LEU A 296 14.35 6.68 22.09
C LEU A 296 14.36 8.20 21.94
N ASP A 297 15.31 8.89 22.59
CA ASP A 297 15.63 10.26 22.23
C ASP A 297 16.39 10.31 20.88
N ARG A 298 16.40 11.50 20.27
CA ARG A 298 16.98 11.73 18.94
C ARG A 298 18.49 11.40 18.91
N ASP A 299 19.23 11.79 19.94
CA ASP A 299 20.69 11.54 20.00
C ASP A 299 21.01 10.06 20.08
N LEU A 300 20.29 9.32 20.90
CA LEU A 300 20.45 7.87 20.99
C LEU A 300 20.04 7.20 19.68
N MET A 301 18.96 7.64 19.03
CA MET A 301 18.56 7.13 17.72
C MET A 301 19.65 7.33 16.67
N LEU A 302 20.21 8.54 16.55
CA LEU A 302 21.30 8.83 15.61
C LEU A 302 22.56 8.03 15.91
N LYS A 303 22.92 7.87 17.19
CA LYS A 303 24.03 7.01 17.60
C LYS A 303 23.79 5.57 17.15
N LEU A 304 22.62 5.00 17.43
CA LEU A 304 22.30 3.63 17.07
C LEU A 304 22.23 3.44 15.54
N LEU A 305 21.76 4.44 14.81
CA LEU A 305 21.74 4.41 13.35
C LEU A 305 23.17 4.38 12.76
N ARG A 306 24.08 5.19 13.32
CA ARG A 306 25.51 5.18 12.90
C ARG A 306 26.19 3.85 13.21
N GLU A 307 25.81 3.17 14.29
CA GLU A 307 26.30 1.81 14.63
C GLU A 307 25.87 0.74 13.60
N GLN A 308 24.90 1.05 12.71
CA GLN A 308 24.47 0.13 11.64
C GLN A 308 25.42 0.09 10.44
N GLU A 309 26.45 0.94 10.42
CA GLU A 309 27.46 0.98 9.35
C GLU A 309 26.86 1.20 7.94
N ILE A 310 25.90 2.13 7.83
CA ILE A 310 25.34 2.58 6.57
C ILE A 310 25.78 4.04 6.33
N PRO A 311 27.00 4.28 5.81
CA PRO A 311 27.62 5.61 5.85
C PRO A 311 26.77 6.70 5.20
N VAL A 312 26.14 6.40 4.06
CA VAL A 312 25.29 7.37 3.33
C VAL A 312 23.94 7.60 4.01
N TRP A 313 23.48 6.65 4.85
CA TRP A 313 22.22 6.72 5.58
C TRP A 313 22.44 6.77 7.10
N SER A 314 23.03 7.85 7.58
CA SER A 314 23.34 8.06 9.00
C SER A 314 22.88 9.42 9.52
N GLY A 315 22.07 10.13 8.73
CA GLY A 315 21.50 11.43 9.06
C GLY A 315 20.09 11.34 9.67
N ILE A 316 19.54 12.51 10.02
CA ILE A 316 18.19 12.62 10.56
C ILE A 316 17.14 12.22 9.49
N TYR A 317 17.36 12.62 8.23
CA TYR A 317 16.62 12.13 7.07
C TYR A 317 17.56 11.48 6.07
N ASN A 318 17.11 10.38 5.48
CA ASN A 318 17.90 9.53 4.61
C ASN A 318 17.12 9.25 3.33
N GLY A 319 17.66 9.67 2.19
CA GLY A 319 16.94 9.75 0.95
C GLY A 319 17.34 8.70 -0.07
N VAL A 320 16.42 8.38 -0.97
CA VAL A 320 16.66 7.54 -2.14
C VAL A 320 15.70 7.90 -3.27
N PHE A 321 16.22 7.85 -4.50
CA PHE A 321 15.44 7.81 -5.73
C PHE A 321 16.21 7.08 -6.83
N ALA A 322 15.55 6.83 -7.95
CA ALA A 322 16.15 6.17 -9.10
C ALA A 322 15.93 6.95 -10.38
N VAL A 323 16.90 6.83 -11.30
CA VAL A 323 16.80 7.32 -12.67
C VAL A 323 16.91 6.14 -13.62
N TYR A 324 16.04 6.11 -14.63
CA TYR A 324 15.93 5.05 -15.63
C TYR A 324 16.38 5.59 -16.98
N SER A 325 17.53 5.12 -17.46
CA SER A 325 18.19 5.69 -18.64
C SER A 325 18.20 4.72 -19.81
N PRO A 326 17.88 5.18 -21.04
CA PRO A 326 17.91 4.35 -22.24
C PRO A 326 19.31 4.16 -22.83
N THR A 327 20.31 4.99 -22.44
CA THR A 327 21.70 4.93 -22.93
C THR A 327 22.66 5.32 -21.83
N LEU A 328 23.92 4.86 -21.92
CA LEU A 328 24.98 5.25 -21.00
C LEU A 328 25.23 6.76 -21.01
N ARG A 329 25.26 7.38 -22.21
CA ARG A 329 25.42 8.82 -22.33
C ARG A 329 24.35 9.62 -21.58
N HIS A 330 23.09 9.18 -21.67
CA HIS A 330 22.01 9.81 -20.92
C HIS A 330 22.21 9.61 -19.40
N ALA A 331 22.57 8.41 -19.00
CA ALA A 331 22.84 8.10 -17.60
C ALA A 331 23.94 8.99 -17.02
N GLU A 332 25.07 9.12 -17.71
CA GLU A 332 26.21 9.96 -17.27
C GLU A 332 25.84 11.44 -17.19
N ALA A 333 25.13 11.98 -18.18
CA ALA A 333 24.69 13.37 -18.19
C ALA A 333 23.74 13.68 -17.03
N VAL A 334 22.68 12.89 -16.86
CA VAL A 334 21.71 13.08 -15.77
C VAL A 334 22.37 12.91 -14.40
N LYS A 335 23.31 11.96 -14.27
CA LYS A 335 24.08 11.81 -13.03
C LYS A 335 24.88 13.06 -12.70
N ALA A 336 25.55 13.66 -13.68
CA ALA A 336 26.32 14.89 -13.49
C ALA A 336 25.42 16.05 -13.04
N ASP A 337 24.31 16.27 -13.75
CA ASP A 337 23.34 17.33 -13.44
C ASP A 337 22.76 17.19 -12.02
N ILE A 338 22.37 15.96 -11.63
CA ILE A 338 21.84 15.69 -10.27
C ILE A 338 22.92 15.91 -9.21
N HIS A 339 24.16 15.48 -9.45
CA HIS A 339 25.27 15.71 -8.52
C HIS A 339 25.57 17.20 -8.35
N GLU A 340 25.55 17.97 -9.42
CA GLU A 340 25.76 19.43 -9.37
C GLU A 340 24.70 20.10 -8.47
N VAL A 341 23.43 19.71 -8.62
CA VAL A 341 22.33 20.30 -7.83
C VAL A 341 22.35 19.85 -6.37
N LEU A 342 22.55 18.54 -6.09
CA LEU A 342 22.35 17.99 -4.76
C LEU A 342 23.58 18.02 -3.85
N SER A 343 24.83 18.03 -4.40
CA SER A 343 26.04 17.91 -3.58
C SER A 343 26.18 18.98 -2.50
N HIS A 344 25.60 20.16 -2.72
CA HIS A 344 25.65 21.28 -1.77
C HIS A 344 24.41 21.39 -0.88
N LYS A 345 23.42 20.48 -1.05
CA LYS A 345 22.15 20.51 -0.33
C LYS A 345 21.99 19.35 0.65
N VAL A 346 22.88 18.38 0.58
CA VAL A 346 22.84 17.17 1.41
C VAL A 346 24.16 16.97 2.13
N SER A 347 24.12 16.35 3.30
CA SER A 347 25.33 16.05 4.09
C SER A 347 26.16 14.92 3.47
N ARG A 348 25.48 13.99 2.79
CA ARG A 348 26.11 12.82 2.12
C ARG A 348 25.34 12.50 0.85
N LEU A 349 26.07 12.16 -0.20
CA LEU A 349 25.50 11.73 -1.50
C LEU A 349 26.34 10.59 -2.06
N GLN A 350 25.68 9.50 -2.42
CA GLN A 350 26.28 8.36 -3.12
C GLN A 350 25.37 7.94 -4.27
N SER A 351 25.95 7.70 -5.43
CA SER A 351 25.23 7.15 -6.57
C SER A 351 26.01 6.06 -7.26
N PHE A 352 25.31 5.12 -7.86
CA PHE A 352 25.90 4.10 -8.71
C PHE A 352 24.93 3.73 -9.83
N THR A 353 25.47 3.09 -10.87
CA THR A 353 24.72 2.70 -12.05
C THR A 353 24.82 1.19 -12.23
N VAL A 354 23.69 0.53 -12.46
CA VAL A 354 23.63 -0.87 -12.89
C VAL A 354 23.11 -0.93 -14.32
N ASP A 355 23.74 -1.74 -15.15
CA ASP A 355 23.29 -1.96 -16.52
C ASP A 355 22.19 -3.04 -16.59
N LYS A 356 21.59 -3.19 -17.78
CA LYS A 356 20.50 -4.15 -18.01
C LYS A 356 20.89 -5.58 -17.71
N ALA A 357 22.13 -5.99 -18.03
CA ALA A 357 22.60 -7.33 -17.76
C ALA A 357 22.71 -7.59 -16.25
N GLN A 358 23.21 -6.63 -15.50
CA GLN A 358 23.26 -6.64 -14.05
C GLN A 358 21.84 -6.68 -13.44
N ILE A 359 20.90 -5.87 -13.95
CA ILE A 359 19.51 -5.88 -13.50
C ILE A 359 18.87 -7.24 -13.77
N GLN A 360 19.11 -7.82 -14.94
CA GLN A 360 18.61 -9.18 -15.26
C GLN A 360 19.21 -10.22 -14.34
N ASN A 361 20.51 -10.17 -14.06
CA ASN A 361 21.16 -11.08 -13.12
C ASN A 361 20.56 -10.95 -11.70
N LEU A 362 20.33 -9.72 -11.21
CA LEU A 362 19.62 -9.50 -9.94
C LEU A 362 18.24 -10.17 -9.93
N ARG A 363 17.48 -10.05 -11.03
CA ARG A 363 16.14 -10.64 -11.16
C ARG A 363 16.14 -12.17 -11.19
N PHE A 364 17.19 -12.81 -11.73
CA PHE A 364 17.26 -14.27 -11.87
C PHE A 364 18.00 -14.95 -10.72
N GLN A 365 19.07 -14.38 -10.22
CA GLN A 365 19.98 -15.04 -9.29
C GLN A 365 19.88 -14.54 -7.85
N HIS A 366 19.30 -13.37 -7.60
CA HIS A 366 19.24 -12.68 -6.29
C HIS A 366 20.60 -12.47 -5.59
N THR A 367 21.70 -12.86 -6.24
CA THR A 367 23.04 -12.99 -5.64
C THR A 367 24.06 -12.00 -6.20
N LEU A 368 23.68 -11.11 -7.13
CA LEU A 368 24.64 -10.13 -7.64
C LEU A 368 25.12 -9.24 -6.49
N GLU A 369 26.41 -9.27 -6.25
CA GLU A 369 27.07 -8.31 -5.39
C GLU A 369 27.23 -7.00 -6.18
N VAL A 370 26.62 -5.94 -5.67
CA VAL A 370 26.91 -4.58 -6.12
C VAL A 370 27.88 -4.02 -5.10
N PRO A 371 29.17 -3.87 -5.43
CA PRO A 371 30.20 -3.49 -4.45
C PRO A 371 29.89 -2.19 -3.71
N GLU A 372 29.14 -1.28 -4.38
CA GLU A 372 28.73 0.00 -3.82
C GLU A 372 27.57 -0.13 -2.81
N VAL A 373 26.91 -1.29 -2.75
CA VAL A 373 25.68 -1.51 -1.95
C VAL A 373 25.82 -2.78 -1.14
N THR A 374 26.60 -2.71 -0.08
CA THR A 374 26.85 -3.86 0.80
C THR A 374 25.72 -4.07 1.82
N HIS A 375 25.12 -2.99 2.31
CA HIS A 375 24.12 -3.09 3.36
C HIS A 375 22.74 -3.52 2.83
N ARG A 376 22.09 -4.47 3.54
CA ARG A 376 20.81 -5.10 3.15
C ARG A 376 19.68 -4.10 2.86
N VAL A 377 19.63 -2.97 3.59
CA VAL A 377 18.60 -1.94 3.43
C VAL A 377 18.76 -1.20 2.09
N LEU A 378 19.98 -0.78 1.74
CA LEU A 378 20.26 -0.13 0.45
C LEU A 378 20.02 -1.11 -0.69
N LYS A 379 20.47 -2.37 -0.55
CA LYS A 379 20.20 -3.44 -1.51
C LYS A 379 18.70 -3.67 -1.68
N GLY A 380 17.93 -3.66 -0.60
CA GLY A 380 16.47 -3.78 -0.64
C GLY A 380 15.81 -2.67 -1.48
N ARG A 381 16.30 -1.43 -1.37
CA ARG A 381 15.82 -0.31 -2.23
C ARG A 381 16.16 -0.55 -3.69
N LEU A 382 17.42 -0.88 -4.01
CA LEU A 382 17.82 -1.23 -5.38
C LEU A 382 16.90 -2.31 -5.97
N LEU A 383 16.68 -3.41 -5.25
CA LEU A 383 15.81 -4.50 -5.71
C LEU A 383 14.39 -4.01 -5.99
N THR A 384 13.81 -3.20 -5.11
CA THR A 384 12.46 -2.64 -5.30
C THR A 384 12.37 -1.77 -6.54
N PHE A 385 13.34 -0.86 -6.76
CA PHE A 385 13.38 -0.01 -7.97
C PHE A 385 13.69 -0.80 -9.24
N ALA A 386 14.38 -1.93 -9.13
CA ALA A 386 14.59 -2.89 -10.23
C ALA A 386 13.36 -3.81 -10.48
N GLY A 387 12.25 -3.62 -9.77
CA GLY A 387 11.03 -4.41 -9.91
C GLY A 387 11.13 -5.83 -9.34
N ILE A 388 11.97 -6.02 -8.32
CA ILE A 388 12.16 -7.31 -7.61
C ILE A 388 11.49 -7.23 -6.24
N PRO A 389 10.47 -8.05 -5.96
CA PRO A 389 9.75 -8.01 -4.69
C PRO A 389 10.64 -8.37 -3.51
N VAL A 390 10.59 -7.58 -2.45
CA VAL A 390 11.31 -7.80 -1.19
C VAL A 390 10.44 -7.42 0.00
N GLN A 391 10.71 -8.00 1.16
CA GLN A 391 10.04 -7.67 2.42
C GLN A 391 10.78 -6.57 3.22
N GLY A 392 11.49 -5.66 2.53
CA GLY A 392 12.45 -4.76 3.17
C GLY A 392 11.86 -3.85 4.25
N SER A 393 10.63 -3.41 4.11
CA SER A 393 9.97 -2.50 5.06
C SER A 393 9.09 -3.19 6.11
N VAL A 394 8.77 -4.48 5.93
CA VAL A 394 7.89 -5.22 6.86
C VAL A 394 8.50 -5.38 8.26
N PRO A 395 9.82 -5.61 8.43
CA PRO A 395 10.43 -5.76 9.74
C PRO A 395 10.19 -4.61 10.71
N MET A 396 10.02 -3.38 10.24
CA MET A 396 9.74 -2.23 11.12
C MET A 396 8.48 -2.40 11.97
N SER A 397 7.51 -3.16 11.50
CA SER A 397 6.26 -3.42 12.24
C SER A 397 6.50 -4.27 13.49
N TYR A 398 7.65 -4.93 13.58
CA TYR A 398 8.09 -5.68 14.76
C TYR A 398 8.98 -4.86 15.70
N TRP A 399 9.12 -3.56 15.47
CA TRP A 399 9.99 -2.67 16.25
C TRP A 399 9.81 -2.86 17.75
N ARG A 400 8.57 -2.88 18.23
CA ARG A 400 8.26 -2.99 19.66
C ARG A 400 8.10 -4.42 20.17
N LYS A 401 8.19 -5.43 19.31
CA LYS A 401 8.14 -6.84 19.74
C LYS A 401 9.42 -7.21 20.48
N LYS A 402 9.27 -7.93 21.61
CA LYS A 402 10.41 -8.51 22.35
C LYS A 402 10.85 -9.85 21.78
N SER A 403 9.95 -10.58 21.13
CA SER A 403 10.27 -11.83 20.45
C SER A 403 11.05 -11.55 19.15
N PRO A 404 11.94 -12.46 18.72
CA PRO A 404 12.60 -12.35 17.43
C PRO A 404 11.61 -12.25 16.27
N ILE A 405 11.99 -11.53 15.22
CA ILE A 405 11.18 -11.43 13.98
C ILE A 405 11.11 -12.83 13.35
N PRO A 406 9.90 -13.36 13.05
CA PRO A 406 9.79 -14.69 12.45
C PRO A 406 10.27 -14.67 11.00
N GLN A 407 10.68 -15.83 10.50
CA GLN A 407 11.12 -15.97 9.11
C GLN A 407 9.95 -15.71 8.12
N VAL A 408 8.74 -16.17 8.46
CA VAL A 408 7.50 -15.86 7.74
C VAL A 408 6.72 -14.88 8.57
N MET A 409 6.62 -13.63 8.09
CA MET A 409 5.98 -12.53 8.79
C MET A 409 4.50 -12.41 8.43
N ASP A 410 3.63 -12.46 9.43
CA ASP A 410 2.20 -12.10 9.32
C ASP A 410 1.84 -11.18 10.49
N LEU A 411 1.77 -9.89 10.22
CA LEU A 411 1.59 -8.87 11.24
C LEU A 411 0.32 -9.04 12.09
N ASP A 412 -0.73 -9.57 11.47
CA ASP A 412 -2.00 -9.83 12.15
C ASP A 412 -1.87 -10.99 13.12
N GLN A 413 -1.34 -12.12 12.64
CA GLN A 413 -1.17 -13.34 13.45
C GLN A 413 -0.08 -13.16 14.52
N ASP A 414 0.98 -12.41 14.20
CA ASP A 414 2.09 -12.13 15.11
C ASP A 414 1.74 -11.04 16.13
N GLN A 415 0.50 -10.53 16.13
CA GLN A 415 0.02 -9.51 17.05
C GLN A 415 0.90 -8.24 17.06
N CYS A 416 1.35 -7.81 15.88
CA CYS A 416 2.04 -6.53 15.76
C CYS A 416 1.05 -5.37 15.96
N GLY A 417 1.41 -4.39 16.76
CA GLY A 417 0.70 -3.11 16.87
C GLY A 417 1.13 -2.18 15.76
N PHE A 418 0.27 -1.94 14.77
CA PHE A 418 0.66 -1.18 13.59
C PHE A 418 -0.54 -0.44 12.97
N LEU A 419 -0.40 0.88 12.80
CA LEU A 419 -1.45 1.73 12.25
C LEU A 419 -0.85 2.82 11.37
N TRP A 420 -1.28 2.88 10.10
CA TRP A 420 -0.82 3.89 9.15
C TRP A 420 -1.61 5.19 9.23
N MET A 421 -0.91 6.31 9.16
CA MET A 421 -1.46 7.62 8.83
C MET A 421 -0.81 8.10 7.52
N ALA A 422 -1.62 8.30 6.49
CA ALA A 422 -1.19 8.59 5.12
C ALA A 422 -1.78 9.92 4.65
N ILE A 423 -0.99 10.98 4.73
CA ILE A 423 -1.39 12.37 4.47
C ILE A 423 -0.89 12.78 3.09
N THR A 424 -1.64 13.63 2.40
CA THR A 424 -1.17 14.32 1.20
C THR A 424 -0.87 15.78 1.51
N ALA A 425 0.23 16.29 0.96
CA ALA A 425 0.67 17.67 1.11
C ALA A 425 1.26 18.19 -0.22
N PRO A 426 1.33 19.50 -0.44
CA PRO A 426 2.15 20.05 -1.53
C PRO A 426 3.59 19.53 -1.45
N SER A 427 4.22 19.29 -2.60
CA SER A 427 5.66 18.93 -2.65
C SER A 427 6.48 20.20 -2.42
N SER A 428 6.64 20.59 -1.15
CA SER A 428 7.25 21.85 -0.70
C SER A 428 8.00 21.62 0.60
N GLY A 429 9.17 22.20 0.72
CA GLY A 429 9.95 22.18 1.96
C GLY A 429 9.25 22.88 3.11
N THR A 430 8.60 24.00 2.84
CA THR A 430 7.80 24.74 3.84
C THR A 430 6.67 23.87 4.42
N ASP A 431 5.96 23.10 3.57
CA ASP A 431 4.91 22.18 4.04
C ASP A 431 5.48 21.04 4.88
N ALA A 432 6.67 20.52 4.52
CA ALA A 432 7.35 19.51 5.33
C ALA A 432 7.71 20.05 6.72
N LEU A 433 8.31 21.25 6.79
CA LEU A 433 8.66 21.90 8.07
C LEU A 433 7.44 22.27 8.92
N ASN A 434 6.28 22.47 8.31
CA ASN A 434 5.02 22.68 9.05
C ASN A 434 4.46 21.36 9.62
N LEU A 435 4.61 20.24 8.89
CA LEU A 435 3.99 18.96 9.24
C LEU A 435 4.84 18.12 10.20
N VAL A 436 6.15 18.03 9.93
CA VAL A 436 7.05 17.12 10.64
C VAL A 436 7.08 17.41 12.15
N PRO A 437 7.29 18.66 12.62
CA PRO A 437 7.34 18.92 14.05
C PRO A 437 6.03 18.61 14.78
N VAL A 438 4.89 18.84 14.12
CA VAL A 438 3.56 18.52 14.69
C VAL A 438 3.41 17.01 14.87
N ILE A 439 3.79 16.22 13.85
CA ILE A 439 3.74 14.76 13.92
C ILE A 439 4.68 14.25 15.01
N GLU A 440 5.90 14.75 15.07
CA GLU A 440 6.89 14.35 16.08
C GLU A 440 6.41 14.66 17.50
N GLN A 441 5.83 15.85 17.73
CA GLN A 441 5.32 16.23 19.03
C GLN A 441 4.20 15.30 19.49
N PHE A 442 3.20 15.03 18.63
CA PHE A 442 2.11 14.12 18.97
C PHE A 442 2.62 12.71 19.28
N PHE A 443 3.54 12.18 18.46
CA PHE A 443 4.09 10.85 18.70
C PHE A 443 4.87 10.79 20.01
N THR A 444 5.70 11.79 20.28
CA THR A 444 6.47 11.87 21.53
C THR A 444 5.56 11.97 22.75
N ASP A 445 4.55 12.83 22.73
CA ASP A 445 3.58 13.00 23.82
C ASP A 445 2.81 11.72 24.13
N TYR A 446 2.55 10.92 23.10
CA TYR A 446 1.92 9.61 23.22
C TYR A 446 2.91 8.45 23.40
N GLY A 447 4.22 8.72 23.48
CA GLY A 447 5.25 7.70 23.70
C GLY A 447 5.43 6.73 22.55
N PHE A 448 5.36 7.25 21.31
CA PHE A 448 5.68 6.54 20.07
C PHE A 448 6.86 7.21 19.37
N GLU A 449 7.65 6.45 18.60
CA GLU A 449 8.66 7.02 17.72
C GLU A 449 8.02 7.55 16.43
N PRO A 450 8.46 8.73 15.95
CA PRO A 450 7.96 9.32 14.71
C PRO A 450 8.55 8.60 13.49
N MET A 451 7.89 7.55 13.03
CA MET A 451 8.26 6.74 11.87
C MET A 451 7.87 7.45 10.56
N ILE A 452 8.42 8.65 10.32
CA ILE A 452 8.02 9.52 9.22
C ILE A 452 8.72 9.12 7.91
N VAL A 453 7.97 9.16 6.82
CA VAL A 453 8.44 9.06 5.44
C VAL A 453 7.82 10.19 4.63
N LEU A 454 8.64 10.97 3.93
CA LEU A 454 8.21 11.93 2.94
C LEU A 454 8.47 11.30 1.56
N ASP A 455 7.46 11.26 0.70
CA ASP A 455 7.53 10.57 -0.60
C ASP A 455 7.00 11.49 -1.71
N GLY A 456 7.88 11.97 -2.57
CA GLY A 456 7.51 12.81 -3.71
C GLY A 456 6.94 11.99 -4.85
N VAL A 457 5.68 11.63 -4.74
CA VAL A 457 4.98 10.75 -5.70
C VAL A 457 4.79 11.37 -7.08
N ASN A 458 4.71 12.70 -7.13
CA ASN A 458 4.73 13.46 -8.39
C ASN A 458 5.37 14.85 -8.15
N SER A 459 5.38 15.72 -9.18
CA SER A 459 6.02 17.03 -9.11
C SER A 459 5.20 18.10 -8.36
N ARG A 460 4.02 17.80 -7.83
CA ARG A 460 3.13 18.75 -7.17
C ARG A 460 2.75 18.36 -5.76
N GLU A 461 2.71 17.04 -5.50
CA GLU A 461 2.30 16.53 -4.19
C GLU A 461 3.32 15.52 -3.66
N MET A 462 3.48 15.52 -2.36
CA MET A 462 4.17 14.48 -1.62
C MET A 462 3.19 13.78 -0.67
N TYR A 463 3.45 12.51 -0.41
CA TYR A 463 2.81 11.79 0.68
C TYR A 463 3.67 11.88 1.92
N VAL A 464 3.05 12.30 3.02
CA VAL A 464 3.64 12.26 4.34
C VAL A 464 3.04 11.08 5.07
N MET A 465 3.82 10.01 5.16
CA MET A 465 3.38 8.77 5.79
C MET A 465 4.05 8.61 7.14
N THR A 466 3.26 8.30 8.13
CA THR A 466 3.76 7.93 9.43
C THR A 466 3.03 6.70 9.94
N SER A 467 3.66 5.96 10.84
CA SER A 467 3.07 4.76 11.41
C SER A 467 3.24 4.73 12.92
N LEU A 468 2.15 4.45 13.59
CA LEU A 468 2.18 4.09 15.00
C LEU A 468 2.57 2.62 15.10
N VAL A 469 3.71 2.35 15.74
CA VAL A 469 4.23 0.99 15.98
C VAL A 469 4.31 0.78 17.48
N TYR A 470 3.63 -0.24 17.98
CA TYR A 470 3.49 -0.47 19.42
C TYR A 470 3.38 -1.94 19.79
N ALA A 471 3.56 -2.25 21.07
CA ALA A 471 3.44 -3.61 21.60
C ALA A 471 2.00 -3.87 22.05
N ARG A 472 1.23 -4.65 21.29
CA ARG A 472 -0.16 -4.99 21.62
C ARG A 472 -0.31 -5.83 22.89
N GLU A 473 0.77 -6.52 23.27
CA GLU A 473 0.82 -7.28 24.53
C GLU A 473 0.75 -6.38 25.78
N VAL A 474 1.03 -5.08 25.61
CA VAL A 474 0.94 -4.10 26.70
C VAL A 474 -0.47 -3.52 26.75
N VAL A 475 -1.15 -3.76 27.86
CA VAL A 475 -2.53 -3.29 28.07
C VAL A 475 -2.65 -1.77 27.86
N GLY A 476 -3.65 -1.37 27.08
CA GLY A 476 -3.96 0.04 26.81
C GLY A 476 -3.19 0.66 25.64
N GLN A 477 -2.24 -0.05 25.01
CA GLN A 477 -1.48 0.48 23.89
C GLN A 477 -2.33 0.66 22.63
N ASP A 478 -3.25 -0.25 22.31
CA ASP A 478 -4.21 -0.09 21.21
C ASP A 478 -5.06 1.18 21.40
N GLN A 479 -5.61 1.39 22.59
CA GLN A 479 -6.40 2.58 22.90
C GLN A 479 -5.56 3.87 22.79
N LYS A 480 -4.32 3.84 23.29
CA LYS A 480 -3.37 4.98 23.23
C LYS A 480 -2.99 5.32 21.79
N ALA A 481 -2.72 4.32 20.95
CA ALA A 481 -2.44 4.50 19.55
C ALA A 481 -3.64 5.10 18.80
N ARG A 482 -4.84 4.64 19.10
CA ARG A 482 -6.08 5.19 18.55
C ARG A 482 -6.29 6.65 18.94
N GLN A 483 -6.12 6.99 20.22
CA GLN A 483 -6.22 8.38 20.68
C GLN A 483 -5.20 9.31 20.01
N CYS A 484 -3.94 8.86 19.89
CA CYS A 484 -2.91 9.59 19.18
C CYS A 484 -3.33 9.84 17.73
N PHE A 485 -3.77 8.79 17.03
CA PHE A 485 -4.23 8.87 15.65
C PHE A 485 -5.37 9.88 15.48
N ASP A 486 -6.45 9.78 16.27
CA ASP A 486 -7.63 10.61 16.15
C ASP A 486 -7.31 12.08 16.40
N ARG A 487 -6.49 12.37 17.41
CA ARG A 487 -6.11 13.75 17.76
C ARG A 487 -5.17 14.35 16.71
N LEU A 488 -4.16 13.60 16.28
CA LEU A 488 -3.26 14.07 15.22
C LEU A 488 -4.02 14.29 13.90
N ALA A 489 -4.90 13.37 13.51
CA ALA A 489 -5.72 13.53 12.32
C ALA A 489 -6.63 14.78 12.40
N THR A 490 -7.09 15.13 13.58
CA THR A 490 -7.90 16.35 13.80
C THR A 490 -7.03 17.60 13.67
N GLU A 491 -5.86 17.63 14.29
CA GLU A 491 -4.92 18.74 14.19
C GLU A 491 -4.50 18.99 12.75
N LEU A 492 -4.06 17.96 12.04
CA LEU A 492 -3.64 18.08 10.65
C LEU A 492 -4.75 18.63 9.74
N ARG A 493 -6.01 18.23 9.98
CA ARG A 493 -7.16 18.81 9.26
C ARG A 493 -7.37 20.30 9.55
N THR A 494 -7.14 20.76 10.77
CA THR A 494 -7.22 22.20 11.07
C THR A 494 -6.14 23.00 10.36
N MET A 495 -4.98 22.36 10.10
CA MET A 495 -3.89 22.93 9.30
C MET A 495 -4.14 22.83 7.77
N GLY A 496 -5.19 22.12 7.32
CA GLY A 496 -5.53 21.96 5.91
C GLY A 496 -4.96 20.70 5.25
N TYR A 497 -4.35 19.80 6.01
CA TYR A 497 -3.79 18.56 5.49
C TYR A 497 -4.72 17.39 5.74
N TYR A 498 -4.99 16.60 4.70
CA TYR A 498 -5.94 15.50 4.73
C TYR A 498 -5.27 14.17 4.42
N GLN A 499 -5.85 13.12 4.97
CA GLN A 499 -5.47 11.76 4.61
C GLN A 499 -6.06 11.40 3.25
N TYR A 500 -5.25 10.84 2.35
CA TYR A 500 -5.72 10.31 1.07
C TYR A 500 -6.21 8.85 1.19
N ARG A 501 -5.86 8.19 2.30
CA ARG A 501 -6.22 6.82 2.63
C ARG A 501 -6.47 6.70 4.13
N LEU A 502 -7.59 6.10 4.51
CA LEU A 502 -7.99 5.95 5.90
C LEU A 502 -7.94 4.49 6.32
N PRO A 503 -7.36 4.17 7.48
CA PRO A 503 -7.50 2.85 8.06
C PRO A 503 -8.92 2.64 8.60
N LYS A 504 -9.42 1.40 8.54
CA LYS A 504 -10.57 0.98 9.32
C LYS A 504 -10.15 0.98 10.80
N PRO A 505 -10.95 1.32 11.71
CA PRO A 505 -12.34 1.75 11.78
C PRO A 505 -12.52 3.29 11.67
N PHE A 506 -11.57 4.02 11.10
CA PHE A 506 -11.56 5.48 11.00
C PHE A 506 -12.19 6.01 9.70
N SER A 507 -12.72 5.10 8.88
CA SER A 507 -13.27 5.39 7.54
C SER A 507 -14.68 6.00 7.53
N SER A 508 -15.23 6.42 8.68
CA SER A 508 -16.54 7.08 8.70
C SER A 508 -16.49 8.43 7.96
N VAL A 509 -17.59 8.79 7.31
CA VAL A 509 -17.74 10.09 6.62
C VAL A 509 -17.46 11.27 7.57
N GLU A 510 -17.72 11.10 8.86
CA GLU A 510 -17.41 12.08 9.91
C GLU A 510 -15.89 12.27 10.08
N SER A 511 -15.09 11.23 9.85
CA SER A 511 -13.62 11.32 9.92
C SER A 511 -13.01 12.12 8.76
N LEU A 512 -13.72 12.30 7.65
CA LEU A 512 -13.29 13.11 6.50
C LEU A 512 -13.51 14.62 6.67
N GLY A 513 -14.12 15.06 7.78
CA GLY A 513 -14.49 16.46 8.02
C GLY A 513 -15.76 16.87 7.27
N LYS A 514 -16.36 17.98 7.67
CA LYS A 514 -17.52 18.56 6.96
C LYS A 514 -17.06 19.04 5.59
N ARG A 515 -17.48 18.36 4.52
CA ARG A 515 -17.33 18.89 3.16
C ARG A 515 -18.18 20.17 3.03
N LYS A 516 -17.58 21.21 2.50
CA LYS A 516 -18.23 22.54 2.38
C LYS A 516 -19.47 22.55 1.49
N ASP A 517 -19.66 21.55 0.62
CA ASP A 517 -20.71 21.51 -0.38
C ASP A 517 -21.38 20.14 -0.50
N ASP A 518 -22.49 20.11 -1.23
CA ASP A 518 -23.36 18.97 -1.57
C ASP A 518 -22.69 17.73 -2.22
N GLN A 519 -21.36 17.65 -2.30
CA GLN A 519 -20.67 16.49 -2.88
C GLN A 519 -20.98 15.19 -2.14
N THR A 520 -21.17 15.25 -0.81
CA THR A 520 -21.66 14.08 -0.06
C THR A 520 -23.04 13.66 -0.53
N SER A 521 -23.91 14.61 -0.86
CA SER A 521 -25.23 14.38 -1.43
C SER A 521 -25.16 13.76 -2.84
N ILE A 522 -24.21 14.19 -3.69
CA ILE A 522 -24.03 13.62 -5.04
C ILE A 522 -23.48 12.20 -4.95
N LEU A 523 -22.46 11.95 -4.14
CA LEU A 523 -21.92 10.59 -3.93
C LEU A 523 -22.98 9.67 -3.33
N THR A 524 -23.75 10.14 -2.34
CA THR A 524 -24.85 9.37 -1.75
C THR A 524 -25.96 9.11 -2.79
N LYS A 525 -26.26 10.06 -3.65
CA LYS A 525 -27.22 9.87 -4.75
C LYS A 525 -26.70 8.90 -5.81
N LEU A 526 -25.42 9.02 -6.22
CA LEU A 526 -24.78 8.06 -7.12
C LEU A 526 -24.74 6.67 -6.48
N GLN A 527 -24.38 6.57 -5.22
CA GLN A 527 -24.44 5.32 -4.47
C GLN A 527 -25.85 4.76 -4.41
N SER A 528 -26.88 5.57 -4.13
CA SER A 528 -28.27 5.11 -4.09
C SER A 528 -28.79 4.67 -5.46
N CYS A 529 -28.31 5.26 -6.54
CA CYS A 529 -28.65 4.84 -7.91
C CYS A 529 -27.96 3.56 -8.35
N LEU A 530 -26.70 3.36 -7.90
CA LEU A 530 -25.85 2.23 -8.30
C LEU A 530 -25.89 1.06 -7.32
N LEU A 531 -26.28 1.31 -6.07
CA LEU A 531 -26.35 0.30 -4.99
C LEU A 531 -27.69 -0.45 -4.94
N VAL A 532 -28.44 -0.49 -6.03
CA VAL A 532 -29.60 -1.38 -6.12
C VAL A 532 -29.07 -2.81 -6.26
N GLY A 533 -28.92 -3.51 -5.13
CA GLY A 533 -28.37 -4.85 -5.14
C GLY A 533 -27.79 -5.30 -3.81
N ALA A 534 -26.82 -6.20 -3.85
CA ALA A 534 -26.13 -6.70 -2.68
C ALA A 534 -25.38 -5.59 -1.93
N LYS A 535 -25.38 -5.65 -0.61
CA LYS A 535 -24.60 -4.76 0.24
C LYS A 535 -23.13 -5.18 0.19
N ILE A 536 -22.33 -4.43 -0.57
CA ILE A 536 -20.87 -4.59 -0.62
C ILE A 536 -20.25 -3.56 0.30
N GLN A 537 -19.28 -3.99 1.10
CA GLN A 537 -18.52 -3.10 1.97
C GLN A 537 -17.30 -2.53 1.23
N THR A 538 -16.84 -1.36 1.63
CA THR A 538 -15.68 -0.72 1.01
C THR A 538 -14.43 -1.57 1.13
N PHE A 539 -13.67 -1.67 0.05
CA PHE A 539 -12.26 -2.01 0.10
C PHE A 539 -11.51 -0.85 0.80
N ASN A 540 -11.13 -1.00 2.04
CA ASN A 540 -10.16 -0.10 2.67
C ASN A 540 -9.03 -0.90 3.28
#